data_346f04670a8795d3f4f60b7c834f443c
#
_entry.id   346f04670a8795d3f4f60b7c834f443c
#
_cell.length_a   1.000
_cell.length_b   1.000
_cell.length_c   1.000
_cell.angle_alpha   90.00
_cell.angle_beta   90.00
_cell.angle_gamma   90.00
#
_symmetry.space_group_name_H-M   'P 1'
#
loop_
_entity.id
_entity.type
_entity.pdbx_description
1 polymer ?
#
loop_
_entity_poly.entity_id
_entity_poly.type
_entity_poly.pdbx_seq_one_letter_code
_entity_poly.pdbx_strand_id
1 'polypeptide(L)'
;MKKEYALITGASSGIGLEISKVLAQKGFSLVLVARREDKLKEVSQDLVQNYKTPVTYFVSDLEDPAAPKAISEFCKNKGYFISLLVNNAGYALPDAFHKTPMEAEEKFLRVLGISVVALTKLFLPDMITAKQGKIMMISSVAAFAPPSTIQTLYGPIKTFINRFSEGLNLSYNALGITSTAVCPGYTVTNFHTASGVQQEMDRVPSFMKKEAHRVAEEAVEATLKGKKVSVPTKTFKIIVFLLKVLPHSLFPLFSKRLAPGRYEKK
;
A
#
# COMPACT_ATOMS: atom_id res chain seq x y z
N MET A 1 -27.10 11.49 7.88
CA MET A 1 -25.69 11.12 8.11
C MET A 1 -25.11 10.60 6.79
N LYS A 2 -23.91 11.03 6.38
CA LYS A 2 -23.23 10.46 5.21
C LYS A 2 -22.88 8.99 5.50
N LYS A 3 -23.05 8.09 4.52
CA LYS A 3 -22.63 6.69 4.68
C LYS A 3 -21.11 6.61 4.71
N GLU A 4 -20.55 5.97 5.73
CA GLU A 4 -19.10 5.77 5.89
C GLU A 4 -18.59 4.63 5.02
N TYR A 5 -17.50 4.89 4.33
CA TYR A 5 -16.85 3.92 3.44
C TYR A 5 -15.34 3.86 3.68
N ALA A 6 -14.79 2.69 3.44
CA ALA A 6 -13.36 2.51 3.18
C ALA A 6 -13.12 2.50 1.66
N LEU A 7 -12.19 3.35 1.19
CA LEU A 7 -11.74 3.35 -0.20
C LEU A 7 -10.40 2.64 -0.30
N ILE A 8 -10.30 1.64 -1.19
CA ILE A 8 -9.10 0.83 -1.35
C ILE A 8 -8.62 0.90 -2.80
N THR A 9 -7.41 1.42 -3.02
CA THR A 9 -6.75 1.39 -4.33
C THR A 9 -5.98 0.09 -4.52
N GLY A 10 -5.94 -0.43 -5.76
CA GLY A 10 -5.33 -1.72 -6.05
C GLY A 10 -6.09 -2.91 -5.44
N ALA A 11 -7.43 -2.79 -5.30
CA ALA A 11 -8.28 -3.74 -4.61
C ALA A 11 -8.52 -5.07 -5.35
N SER A 12 -8.12 -5.18 -6.62
CA SER A 12 -8.42 -6.35 -7.46
C SER A 12 -7.53 -7.56 -7.22
N SER A 13 -6.48 -7.46 -6.39
CA SER A 13 -5.56 -8.57 -6.10
C SER A 13 -4.64 -8.28 -4.91
N GLY A 14 -3.92 -9.32 -4.46
CA GLY A 14 -2.86 -9.20 -3.48
C GLY A 14 -3.28 -8.62 -2.14
N ILE A 15 -2.45 -7.75 -1.57
CA ILE A 15 -2.69 -7.13 -0.25
C ILE A 15 -3.97 -6.30 -0.26
N GLY A 16 -4.26 -5.56 -1.34
CA GLY A 16 -5.46 -4.73 -1.44
C GLY A 16 -6.75 -5.55 -1.42
N LEU A 17 -6.78 -6.70 -2.10
CA LEU A 17 -7.90 -7.65 -2.04
C LEU A 17 -8.09 -8.20 -0.61
N GLU A 18 -7.01 -8.62 0.04
CA GLU A 18 -7.11 -9.18 1.40
C GLU A 18 -7.50 -8.10 2.43
N ILE A 19 -7.02 -6.85 2.28
CA ILE A 19 -7.50 -5.72 3.09
C ILE A 19 -9.01 -5.50 2.88
N SER A 20 -9.49 -5.61 1.63
CA SER A 20 -10.92 -5.46 1.33
C SER A 20 -11.76 -6.55 2.02
N LYS A 21 -11.29 -7.81 2.02
CA LYS A 21 -11.94 -8.91 2.74
C LYS A 21 -11.99 -8.66 4.25
N VAL A 22 -10.86 -8.30 4.86
CA VAL A 22 -10.77 -8.02 6.29
C VAL A 22 -11.67 -6.85 6.70
N LEU A 23 -11.73 -5.79 5.90
CA LEU A 23 -12.61 -4.64 6.16
C LEU A 23 -14.08 -5.00 5.97
N ALA A 24 -14.43 -5.78 4.95
CA ALA A 24 -15.79 -6.29 4.74
C ALA A 24 -16.25 -7.15 5.92
N GLN A 25 -15.39 -8.06 6.40
CA GLN A 25 -15.65 -8.88 7.59
C GLN A 25 -15.89 -8.04 8.84
N LYS A 26 -15.26 -6.87 8.94
CA LYS A 26 -15.47 -5.89 10.04
C LYS A 26 -16.69 -4.98 9.83
N GLY A 27 -17.47 -5.18 8.75
CA GLY A 27 -18.69 -4.45 8.47
C GLY A 27 -18.49 -3.08 7.77
N PHE A 28 -17.30 -2.79 7.25
CA PHE A 28 -17.09 -1.57 6.48
C PHE A 28 -17.78 -1.63 5.12
N SER A 29 -18.48 -0.57 4.74
CA SER A 29 -18.86 -0.36 3.33
C SER A 29 -17.62 -0.01 2.52
N LEU A 30 -17.52 -0.51 1.26
CA LEU A 30 -16.29 -0.44 0.49
C LEU A 30 -16.45 0.28 -0.85
N VAL A 31 -15.45 1.06 -1.21
CA VAL A 31 -15.21 1.55 -2.57
C VAL A 31 -13.91 0.92 -3.07
N LEU A 32 -14.00 0.02 -4.03
CA LEU A 32 -12.86 -0.69 -4.62
C LEU A 32 -12.38 0.04 -5.87
N VAL A 33 -11.10 0.34 -5.95
CA VAL A 33 -10.50 1.03 -7.11
C VAL A 33 -9.39 0.19 -7.70
N ALA A 34 -9.45 -0.11 -8.98
CA ALA A 34 -8.39 -0.75 -9.76
C ALA A 34 -8.63 -0.57 -11.26
N ARG A 35 -7.71 -1.07 -12.10
CA ARG A 35 -7.77 -0.95 -13.57
C ARG A 35 -8.63 -2.02 -14.24
N ARG A 36 -8.67 -3.22 -13.67
CA ARG A 36 -9.33 -4.40 -14.27
C ARG A 36 -10.78 -4.47 -13.79
N GLU A 37 -11.71 -4.12 -14.67
CA GLU A 37 -13.13 -4.10 -14.35
C GLU A 37 -13.69 -5.49 -14.05
N ASP A 38 -13.33 -6.49 -14.86
CA ASP A 38 -13.70 -7.89 -14.67
C ASP A 38 -13.39 -8.38 -13.26
N LYS A 39 -12.16 -8.11 -12.79
CA LYS A 39 -11.71 -8.49 -11.44
C LYS A 39 -12.38 -7.69 -10.34
N LEU A 40 -12.62 -6.39 -10.54
CA LEU A 40 -13.36 -5.58 -9.57
C LEU A 40 -14.79 -6.06 -9.39
N LYS A 41 -15.45 -6.43 -10.49
CA LYS A 41 -16.80 -6.98 -10.48
C LYS A 41 -16.86 -8.32 -9.73
N GLU A 42 -15.93 -9.24 -10.04
CA GLU A 42 -15.81 -10.53 -9.35
C GLU A 42 -15.61 -10.34 -7.84
N VAL A 43 -14.62 -9.52 -7.45
CA VAL A 43 -14.31 -9.22 -6.04
C VAL A 43 -15.49 -8.54 -5.33
N SER A 44 -16.15 -7.59 -5.99
CA SER A 44 -17.30 -6.89 -5.40
C SER A 44 -18.45 -7.85 -5.12
N GLN A 45 -18.77 -8.76 -6.06
CA GLN A 45 -19.81 -9.76 -5.91
C GLN A 45 -19.49 -10.75 -4.78
N ASP A 46 -18.25 -11.25 -4.74
CA ASP A 46 -17.75 -12.14 -3.68
C ASP A 46 -17.90 -11.50 -2.29
N LEU A 47 -17.45 -10.25 -2.14
CA LEU A 47 -17.52 -9.53 -0.86
C LEU A 47 -18.95 -9.27 -0.41
N VAL A 48 -19.85 -8.87 -1.32
CA VAL A 48 -21.27 -8.69 -1.00
C VAL A 48 -21.92 -10.01 -0.59
N GLN A 49 -21.62 -11.09 -1.30
CA GLN A 49 -22.19 -12.41 -1.01
C GLN A 49 -21.73 -12.96 0.34
N ASN A 50 -20.43 -12.88 0.64
CA ASN A 50 -19.84 -13.51 1.82
C ASN A 50 -19.99 -12.66 3.09
N TYR A 51 -19.92 -11.34 2.99
CA TYR A 51 -19.88 -10.45 4.17
C TYR A 51 -21.13 -9.58 4.35
N LYS A 52 -22.09 -9.61 3.39
CA LYS A 52 -23.35 -8.83 3.44
C LYS A 52 -23.14 -7.32 3.65
N THR A 53 -22.00 -6.79 3.21
CA THR A 53 -21.66 -5.37 3.33
C THR A 53 -21.82 -4.66 1.97
N PRO A 54 -22.20 -3.38 1.94
CA PRO A 54 -22.24 -2.61 0.70
C PRO A 54 -20.85 -2.48 0.06
N VAL A 55 -20.73 -2.92 -1.18
CA VAL A 55 -19.51 -2.78 -1.97
C VAL A 55 -19.83 -2.12 -3.29
N THR A 56 -19.09 -1.10 -3.64
CA THR A 56 -19.11 -0.50 -4.98
C THR A 56 -17.70 -0.49 -5.54
N TYR A 57 -17.56 -0.37 -6.85
CA TYR A 57 -16.25 -0.25 -7.46
C TYR A 57 -16.20 0.91 -8.46
N PHE A 58 -14.99 1.39 -8.71
CA PHE A 58 -14.68 2.41 -9.69
C PHE A 58 -13.44 2.01 -10.48
N VAL A 59 -13.58 1.88 -11.79
CA VAL A 59 -12.46 1.54 -12.67
C VAL A 59 -11.60 2.78 -12.91
N SER A 60 -10.33 2.71 -12.55
CA SER A 60 -9.41 3.85 -12.71
C SER A 60 -7.96 3.39 -12.78
N ASP A 61 -7.18 4.03 -13.64
CA ASP A 61 -5.74 3.86 -13.69
C ASP A 61 -5.04 5.05 -13.02
N LEU A 62 -4.31 4.79 -11.95
CA LEU A 62 -3.58 5.83 -11.22
C LEU A 62 -2.33 6.34 -11.96
N GLU A 63 -2.01 5.80 -13.13
CA GLU A 63 -1.06 6.40 -14.06
C GLU A 63 -1.64 7.65 -14.75
N ASP A 64 -2.98 7.76 -14.82
CA ASP A 64 -3.66 8.96 -15.30
C ASP A 64 -3.64 10.07 -14.23
N PRO A 65 -3.12 11.27 -14.55
CA PRO A 65 -3.15 12.42 -13.65
C PRO A 65 -4.55 12.82 -13.18
N ALA A 66 -5.58 12.58 -13.98
CA ALA A 66 -6.97 12.90 -13.66
C ALA A 66 -7.63 11.90 -12.71
N ALA A 67 -7.07 10.69 -12.58
CA ALA A 67 -7.67 9.60 -11.82
C ALA A 67 -8.01 9.95 -10.35
N PRO A 68 -7.13 10.59 -9.56
CA PRO A 68 -7.46 10.93 -8.17
C PRO A 68 -8.68 11.86 -8.06
N LYS A 69 -8.80 12.82 -8.97
CA LYS A 69 -9.95 13.76 -9.03
C LYS A 69 -11.23 13.01 -9.39
N ALA A 70 -11.21 12.16 -10.43
CA ALA A 70 -12.35 11.37 -10.85
C ALA A 70 -12.86 10.44 -9.74
N ILE A 71 -11.95 9.78 -8.99
CA ILE A 71 -12.30 8.94 -7.83
C ILE A 71 -12.99 9.77 -6.75
N SER A 72 -12.45 10.96 -6.43
CA SER A 72 -13.05 11.85 -5.41
C SER A 72 -14.43 12.34 -5.84
N GLU A 73 -14.61 12.76 -7.08
CA GLU A 73 -15.89 13.20 -7.64
C GLU A 73 -16.92 12.06 -7.63
N PHE A 74 -16.52 10.85 -8.01
CA PHE A 74 -17.38 9.67 -7.89
C PHE A 74 -17.91 9.48 -6.47
N CYS A 75 -17.04 9.52 -5.47
CA CYS A 75 -17.43 9.37 -4.06
C CYS A 75 -18.36 10.50 -3.61
N LYS A 76 -18.06 11.74 -3.97
CA LYS A 76 -18.88 12.92 -3.63
C LYS A 76 -20.28 12.84 -4.27
N ASN A 77 -20.38 12.48 -5.56
CA ASN A 77 -21.64 12.35 -6.27
C ASN A 77 -22.55 11.24 -5.70
N LYS A 78 -21.94 10.20 -5.10
CA LYS A 78 -22.65 9.13 -4.39
C LYS A 78 -22.97 9.47 -2.92
N GLY A 79 -22.52 10.60 -2.42
CA GLY A 79 -22.69 10.99 -1.02
C GLY A 79 -21.90 10.14 -0.02
N TYR A 80 -20.80 9.50 -0.48
CA TYR A 80 -19.97 8.66 0.36
C TYR A 80 -19.00 9.50 1.18
N PHE A 81 -18.93 9.24 2.49
CA PHE A 81 -17.87 9.75 3.35
C PHE A 81 -16.78 8.71 3.47
N ILE A 82 -15.58 9.01 2.99
CA ILE A 82 -14.43 8.11 3.09
C ILE A 82 -13.76 8.32 4.45
N SER A 83 -14.16 7.50 5.43
CA SER A 83 -13.60 7.52 6.79
C SER A 83 -12.27 6.73 6.88
N LEU A 84 -12.01 5.83 5.92
CA LEU A 84 -10.76 5.09 5.79
C LEU A 84 -10.27 5.12 4.33
N LEU A 85 -9.14 5.77 4.09
CA LEU A 85 -8.45 5.78 2.80
C LEU A 85 -7.29 4.78 2.82
N VAL A 86 -7.32 3.76 1.95
CA VAL A 86 -6.25 2.77 1.78
C VAL A 86 -5.52 3.00 0.46
N ASN A 87 -4.38 3.67 0.55
CA ASN A 87 -3.44 3.86 -0.56
C ASN A 87 -2.57 2.60 -0.68
N ASN A 88 -3.02 1.62 -1.47
CA ASN A 88 -2.35 0.33 -1.64
C ASN A 88 -1.82 0.10 -3.05
N ALA A 89 -2.41 0.68 -4.08
CA ALA A 89 -1.96 0.48 -5.47
C ALA A 89 -0.45 0.70 -5.64
N GLY A 90 0.19 -0.18 -6.38
CA GLY A 90 1.61 -0.08 -6.67
C GLY A 90 2.14 -1.30 -7.40
N TYR A 91 3.32 -1.13 -7.99
CA TYR A 91 4.08 -2.16 -8.68
C TYR A 91 5.58 -1.86 -8.53
N ALA A 92 6.44 -2.68 -9.12
CA ALA A 92 7.88 -2.45 -9.16
C ALA A 92 8.37 -2.54 -10.60
N LEU A 93 9.43 -1.81 -10.91
CA LEU A 93 10.13 -1.91 -12.20
C LEU A 93 11.27 -2.95 -12.07
N PRO A 94 11.32 -3.98 -12.93
CA PRO A 94 12.26 -5.09 -12.76
C PRO A 94 13.69 -4.75 -13.17
N ASP A 95 13.85 -3.80 -14.10
CA ASP A 95 15.11 -3.53 -14.75
C ASP A 95 16.04 -2.60 -13.96
N ALA A 96 17.32 -2.56 -14.37
CA ALA A 96 18.27 -1.59 -13.89
C ALA A 96 17.89 -0.18 -14.38
N PHE A 97 18.09 0.84 -13.54
CA PHE A 97 17.63 2.22 -13.77
C PHE A 97 17.99 2.80 -15.14
N HIS A 98 19.20 2.54 -15.64
CA HIS A 98 19.64 3.01 -16.96
C HIS A 98 18.97 2.31 -18.15
N LYS A 99 18.22 1.23 -17.90
CA LYS A 99 17.50 0.46 -18.93
C LYS A 99 16.02 0.77 -18.98
N THR A 100 15.48 1.44 -17.97
CA THR A 100 14.09 1.85 -17.94
C THR A 100 13.93 3.21 -18.62
N PRO A 101 12.90 3.40 -19.49
CA PRO A 101 12.61 4.71 -20.06
C PRO A 101 12.06 5.64 -18.98
N MET A 102 12.33 6.96 -19.10
CA MET A 102 11.86 7.96 -18.13
C MET A 102 10.34 7.95 -17.95
N GLU A 103 9.60 7.68 -19.02
CA GLU A 103 8.14 7.54 -18.96
C GLU A 103 7.68 6.45 -17.98
N ALA A 104 8.37 5.31 -17.93
CA ALA A 104 8.05 4.23 -16.98
C ALA A 104 8.34 4.66 -15.53
N GLU A 105 9.45 5.39 -15.31
CA GLU A 105 9.78 5.93 -13.99
C GLU A 105 8.76 6.99 -13.54
N GLU A 106 8.32 7.86 -14.45
CA GLU A 106 7.27 8.85 -14.15
C GLU A 106 5.93 8.19 -13.78
N LYS A 107 5.49 7.19 -14.54
CA LYS A 107 4.29 6.41 -14.24
C LYS A 107 4.41 5.72 -12.89
N PHE A 108 5.56 5.11 -12.61
CA PHE A 108 5.87 4.48 -11.34
C PHE A 108 5.77 5.48 -10.17
N LEU A 109 6.44 6.63 -10.26
CA LEU A 109 6.39 7.68 -9.25
C LEU A 109 4.97 8.25 -9.09
N ARG A 110 4.23 8.36 -10.19
CA ARG A 110 2.84 8.81 -10.17
C ARG A 110 1.95 7.88 -9.36
N VAL A 111 2.01 6.58 -9.63
CA VAL A 111 1.19 5.59 -8.91
C VAL A 111 1.58 5.48 -7.44
N LEU A 112 2.88 5.37 -7.13
CA LEU A 112 3.34 5.10 -5.76
C LEU A 112 3.50 6.34 -4.87
N GLY A 113 3.56 7.54 -5.47
CA GLY A 113 3.80 8.79 -4.75
C GLY A 113 2.73 9.85 -5.01
N ILE A 114 2.64 10.35 -6.25
CA ILE A 114 1.79 11.50 -6.58
C ILE A 114 0.31 11.19 -6.34
N SER A 115 -0.18 10.01 -6.77
CA SER A 115 -1.58 9.62 -6.57
C SER A 115 -1.92 9.48 -5.08
N VAL A 116 -0.98 8.97 -4.27
CA VAL A 116 -1.14 8.85 -2.81
C VAL A 116 -1.31 10.22 -2.16
N VAL A 117 -0.46 11.19 -2.54
CA VAL A 117 -0.58 12.57 -2.06
C VAL A 117 -1.89 13.21 -2.52
N ALA A 118 -2.25 13.03 -3.81
CA ALA A 118 -3.44 13.62 -4.40
C ALA A 118 -4.73 13.09 -3.76
N LEU A 119 -4.87 11.76 -3.64
CA LEU A 119 -6.03 11.15 -2.97
C LEU A 119 -6.12 11.59 -1.50
N THR A 120 -5.01 11.57 -0.78
CA THR A 120 -4.98 12.05 0.59
C THR A 120 -5.46 13.50 0.69
N LYS A 121 -4.96 14.39 -0.19
CA LYS A 121 -5.33 15.80 -0.20
C LYS A 121 -6.82 16.03 -0.54
N LEU A 122 -7.40 15.17 -1.38
CA LEU A 122 -8.80 15.28 -1.81
C LEU A 122 -9.79 14.79 -0.75
N PHE A 123 -9.44 13.79 0.07
CA PHE A 123 -10.32 13.24 1.11
C PHE A 123 -10.08 13.85 2.50
N LEU A 124 -8.91 14.40 2.77
CA LEU A 124 -8.54 14.98 4.06
C LEU A 124 -9.49 16.10 4.55
N PRO A 125 -9.98 17.05 3.71
CA PRO A 125 -10.87 18.09 4.16
C PRO A 125 -12.18 17.58 4.79
N ASP A 126 -12.79 16.55 4.19
CA ASP A 126 -14.01 15.93 4.73
C ASP A 126 -13.71 15.21 6.06
N MET A 127 -12.56 14.57 6.20
CA MET A 127 -12.11 13.94 7.44
C MET A 127 -11.90 14.98 8.56
N ILE A 128 -11.28 16.13 8.22
CA ILE A 128 -11.06 17.24 9.17
C ILE A 128 -12.41 17.77 9.67
N THR A 129 -13.34 18.02 8.75
CA THR A 129 -14.69 18.50 9.09
C THR A 129 -15.43 17.52 9.99
N ALA A 130 -15.30 16.22 9.72
CA ALA A 130 -15.91 15.16 10.52
C ALA A 130 -15.16 14.89 11.86
N LYS A 131 -13.95 15.42 12.02
CA LYS A 131 -13.02 15.09 13.13
C LYS A 131 -12.79 13.58 13.25
N GLN A 132 -12.81 12.89 12.11
CA GLN A 132 -12.72 11.44 12.02
C GLN A 132 -12.10 11.05 10.70
N GLY A 133 -10.98 10.35 10.73
CA GLY A 133 -10.33 9.83 9.51
C GLY A 133 -9.18 8.91 9.79
N LYS A 134 -9.04 7.90 8.95
CA LYS A 134 -7.90 6.99 8.97
C LYS A 134 -7.31 6.88 7.58
N ILE A 135 -6.00 6.93 7.51
CA ILE A 135 -5.26 6.80 6.26
C ILE A 135 -4.29 5.64 6.41
N MET A 136 -4.43 4.62 5.58
CA MET A 136 -3.48 3.51 5.46
C MET A 136 -2.64 3.72 4.21
N MET A 137 -1.33 3.69 4.35
CA MET A 137 -0.40 3.79 3.24
C MET A 137 0.44 2.52 3.16
N ILE A 138 0.31 1.77 2.07
CA ILE A 138 1.12 0.57 1.87
C ILE A 138 2.51 0.98 1.40
N SER A 139 3.42 0.97 2.36
CA SER A 139 4.85 1.16 2.19
C SER A 139 5.56 -0.18 1.97
N SER A 140 6.73 -0.39 2.54
CA SER A 140 7.52 -1.62 2.49
C SER A 140 8.61 -1.62 3.56
N VAL A 141 9.12 -2.79 3.93
CA VAL A 141 10.38 -2.91 4.68
C VAL A 141 11.56 -2.32 3.91
N ALA A 142 11.46 -2.18 2.59
CA ALA A 142 12.45 -1.50 1.76
C ALA A 142 12.67 -0.02 2.16
N ALA A 143 11.68 0.60 2.82
CA ALA A 143 11.83 1.96 3.37
C ALA A 143 12.88 2.07 4.50
N PHE A 144 13.29 0.95 5.08
CA PHE A 144 14.30 0.89 6.16
C PHE A 144 15.62 0.26 5.69
N ALA A 145 15.62 -0.37 4.52
CA ALA A 145 16.78 -1.05 3.97
C ALA A 145 17.71 -0.06 3.25
N PRO A 146 19.01 -0.37 3.14
CA PRO A 146 19.91 0.36 2.25
C PRO A 146 19.44 0.34 0.80
N PRO A 147 19.93 1.27 -0.05
CA PRO A 147 19.61 1.30 -1.48
C PRO A 147 19.91 -0.03 -2.18
N SER A 148 19.03 -0.44 -3.09
CA SER A 148 19.13 -1.67 -3.87
C SER A 148 19.79 -1.39 -5.22
N THR A 149 20.47 -2.38 -5.79
CA THR A 149 21.05 -2.30 -7.16
C THR A 149 20.02 -2.48 -8.27
N ILE A 150 18.83 -2.96 -7.93
CA ILE A 150 17.66 -3.03 -8.81
C ILE A 150 16.49 -2.27 -8.17
N GLN A 151 15.51 -1.88 -8.97
CA GLN A 151 14.36 -1.14 -8.47
C GLN A 151 14.80 0.15 -7.70
N THR A 152 15.68 0.92 -8.31
CA THR A 152 16.41 2.02 -7.66
C THR A 152 15.49 3.02 -6.95
N LEU A 153 14.32 3.36 -7.52
CA LEU A 153 13.39 4.30 -6.92
C LEU A 153 12.40 3.66 -5.92
N TYR A 154 12.35 2.32 -5.82
CA TYR A 154 11.37 1.67 -4.95
C TYR A 154 11.62 1.95 -3.46
N GLY A 155 12.84 1.77 -2.97
CA GLY A 155 13.21 2.12 -1.60
C GLY A 155 12.97 3.60 -1.28
N PRO A 156 13.51 4.53 -2.07
CA PRO A 156 13.28 5.96 -1.92
C PRO A 156 11.81 6.35 -1.85
N ILE A 157 10.96 5.88 -2.78
CA ILE A 157 9.52 6.23 -2.74
C ILE A 157 8.81 5.65 -1.52
N LYS A 158 9.18 4.45 -1.06
CA LYS A 158 8.61 3.86 0.16
C LYS A 158 9.06 4.60 1.42
N THR A 159 10.29 5.14 1.43
CA THR A 159 10.77 6.04 2.49
C THR A 159 9.99 7.36 2.50
N PHE A 160 9.75 7.95 1.32
CA PHE A 160 8.87 9.11 1.17
C PHE A 160 7.48 8.84 1.76
N ILE A 161 6.86 7.71 1.47
CA ILE A 161 5.54 7.33 2.00
C ILE A 161 5.55 7.25 3.54
N ASN A 162 6.61 6.67 4.14
CA ASN A 162 6.72 6.62 5.60
C ASN A 162 6.80 8.02 6.20
N ARG A 163 7.62 8.92 5.64
CA ARG A 163 7.78 10.29 6.12
C ARG A 163 6.52 11.14 5.89
N PHE A 164 5.86 10.96 4.77
CA PHE A 164 4.59 11.62 4.48
C PHE A 164 3.51 11.20 5.49
N SER A 165 3.37 9.90 5.77
CA SER A 165 2.46 9.38 6.80
C SER A 165 2.76 9.95 8.19
N GLU A 166 4.04 10.06 8.55
CA GLU A 166 4.48 10.66 9.82
C GLU A 166 4.08 12.14 9.91
N GLY A 167 4.33 12.91 8.83
CA GLY A 167 3.95 14.32 8.75
C GLY A 167 2.45 14.55 8.90
N LEU A 168 1.62 13.68 8.30
CA LEU A 168 0.17 13.75 8.47
C LEU A 168 -0.25 13.52 9.94
N ASN A 169 0.37 12.57 10.64
CA ASN A 169 0.10 12.36 12.07
C ASN A 169 0.48 13.57 12.91
N LEU A 170 1.62 14.22 12.63
CA LEU A 170 2.03 15.41 13.36
C LEU A 170 1.05 16.55 13.15
N SER A 171 0.54 16.71 11.94
CA SER A 171 -0.33 17.84 11.58
C SER A 171 -1.80 17.63 11.96
N TYR A 172 -2.32 16.39 11.93
CA TYR A 172 -3.76 16.16 11.94
C TYR A 172 -4.25 15.21 13.04
N ASN A 173 -3.37 14.61 13.84
CA ASN A 173 -3.80 13.69 14.91
C ASN A 173 -4.72 14.37 15.93
N ALA A 174 -4.41 15.60 16.32
CA ALA A 174 -5.25 16.39 17.22
C ALA A 174 -6.64 16.71 16.64
N LEU A 175 -6.82 16.57 15.34
CA LEU A 175 -8.10 16.73 14.63
C LEU A 175 -8.85 15.41 14.45
N GLY A 176 -8.41 14.32 15.08
CA GLY A 176 -9.04 13.01 14.99
C GLY A 176 -8.64 12.20 13.74
N ILE A 177 -7.60 12.61 13.01
CA ILE A 177 -7.11 11.89 11.82
C ILE A 177 -5.80 11.19 12.14
N THR A 178 -5.71 9.89 11.80
CA THR A 178 -4.49 9.10 11.94
C THR A 178 -4.02 8.56 10.59
N SER A 179 -2.71 8.49 10.41
CA SER A 179 -2.09 7.87 9.23
C SER A 179 -1.16 6.74 9.65
N THR A 180 -1.30 5.57 9.03
CA THR A 180 -0.49 4.37 9.30
C THR A 180 0.32 4.00 8.07
N ALA A 181 1.65 4.09 8.17
CA ALA A 181 2.54 3.49 7.19
C ALA A 181 2.65 1.99 7.48
N VAL A 182 2.05 1.17 6.62
CA VAL A 182 2.15 -0.28 6.66
C VAL A 182 3.35 -0.70 5.83
N CYS A 183 4.30 -1.41 6.45
CA CYS A 183 5.57 -1.80 5.85
C CYS A 183 5.67 -3.33 5.74
N PRO A 184 5.00 -3.97 4.75
CA PRO A 184 5.11 -5.39 4.53
C PRO A 184 6.52 -5.78 4.09
N GLY A 185 6.91 -7.03 4.42
CA GLY A 185 8.02 -7.69 3.77
C GLY A 185 7.57 -8.49 2.56
N TYR A 186 8.30 -9.57 2.26
CA TYR A 186 7.94 -10.47 1.16
C TYR A 186 6.58 -11.12 1.42
N THR A 187 5.60 -10.73 0.62
CA THR A 187 4.21 -11.19 0.73
C THR A 187 3.85 -11.96 -0.53
N VAL A 188 3.33 -13.17 -0.38
CA VAL A 188 2.93 -14.01 -1.51
C VAL A 188 1.67 -13.40 -2.15
N THR A 189 1.85 -12.82 -3.33
CA THR A 189 0.80 -12.16 -4.11
C THR A 189 1.19 -12.16 -5.59
N ASN A 190 0.26 -11.78 -6.45
CA ASN A 190 0.55 -11.57 -7.88
C ASN A 190 1.41 -10.31 -8.14
N PHE A 191 1.80 -9.56 -7.11
CA PHE A 191 2.65 -8.36 -7.24
C PHE A 191 3.99 -8.70 -7.92
N HIS A 192 4.65 -9.77 -7.49
CA HIS A 192 5.97 -10.14 -8.01
C HIS A 192 5.91 -10.59 -9.46
N THR A 193 4.87 -11.35 -9.83
CA THR A 193 4.63 -11.77 -11.23
C THR A 193 4.28 -10.56 -12.10
N ALA A 194 3.38 -9.70 -11.64
CA ALA A 194 2.96 -8.50 -12.37
C ALA A 194 4.08 -7.46 -12.52
N SER A 195 5.06 -7.47 -11.61
CA SER A 195 6.24 -6.59 -11.62
C SER A 195 7.47 -7.24 -12.30
N GLY A 196 7.35 -8.44 -12.90
CA GLY A 196 8.45 -9.13 -13.57
C GLY A 196 9.59 -9.60 -12.64
N VAL A 197 9.37 -9.68 -11.33
CA VAL A 197 10.39 -10.05 -10.31
C VAL A 197 10.07 -11.37 -9.60
N GLN A 198 9.35 -12.26 -10.27
CA GLN A 198 8.95 -13.54 -9.67
C GLN A 198 10.15 -14.44 -9.37
N GLN A 199 11.16 -14.45 -10.22
CA GLN A 199 12.37 -15.26 -10.03
C GLN A 199 13.13 -14.86 -8.76
N GLU A 200 13.22 -13.56 -8.47
CA GLU A 200 13.83 -13.05 -7.24
C GLU A 200 12.98 -13.45 -6.02
N MET A 201 11.64 -13.40 -6.15
CA MET A 201 10.75 -13.86 -5.10
C MET A 201 10.91 -15.35 -4.82
N ASP A 202 11.11 -16.17 -5.84
CA ASP A 202 11.26 -17.62 -5.68
C ASP A 202 12.52 -17.99 -4.90
N ARG A 203 13.58 -17.19 -5.02
CA ARG A 203 14.85 -17.36 -4.27
C ARG A 203 14.77 -16.91 -2.81
N VAL A 204 13.74 -16.16 -2.43
CA VAL A 204 13.55 -15.71 -1.03
C VAL A 204 13.26 -16.93 -0.15
N PRO A 205 13.95 -17.09 1.00
CA PRO A 205 13.68 -18.17 1.94
C PRO A 205 12.21 -18.24 2.37
N SER A 206 11.66 -19.45 2.49
CA SER A 206 10.23 -19.67 2.79
C SER A 206 9.78 -19.00 4.10
N PHE A 207 10.63 -18.99 5.13
CA PHE A 207 10.30 -18.36 6.41
C PHE A 207 10.10 -16.83 6.31
N MET A 208 10.60 -16.20 5.25
CA MET A 208 10.41 -14.78 4.95
C MET A 208 9.16 -14.52 4.12
N LYS A 209 8.62 -15.52 3.41
CA LYS A 209 7.40 -15.39 2.61
C LYS A 209 6.20 -15.38 3.53
N LYS A 210 5.33 -14.38 3.41
CA LYS A 210 4.15 -14.22 4.28
C LYS A 210 2.88 -14.24 3.44
N GLU A 211 1.84 -14.82 4.01
CA GLU A 211 0.50 -14.83 3.40
C GLU A 211 -0.10 -13.43 3.42
N ALA A 212 -0.73 -13.06 2.30
CA ALA A 212 -1.31 -11.74 2.12
C ALA A 212 -2.44 -11.46 3.14
N HIS A 213 -3.25 -12.48 3.45
CA HIS A 213 -4.35 -12.35 4.42
C HIS A 213 -3.84 -11.94 5.81
N ARG A 214 -2.83 -12.64 6.34
CA ARG A 214 -2.23 -12.30 7.63
C ARG A 214 -1.61 -10.89 7.65
N VAL A 215 -0.96 -10.51 6.54
CA VAL A 215 -0.42 -9.14 6.39
C VAL A 215 -1.56 -8.12 6.44
N ALA A 216 -2.67 -8.39 5.77
CA ALA A 216 -3.84 -7.51 5.75
C ALA A 216 -4.51 -7.38 7.12
N GLU A 217 -4.66 -8.48 7.87
CA GLU A 217 -5.22 -8.45 9.24
C GLU A 217 -4.39 -7.55 10.16
N GLU A 218 -3.07 -7.76 10.22
CA GLU A 218 -2.18 -6.93 11.06
C GLU A 218 -2.17 -5.45 10.60
N ALA A 219 -2.26 -5.19 9.27
CA ALA A 219 -2.32 -3.85 8.70
C ALA A 219 -3.60 -3.11 9.09
N VAL A 220 -4.75 -3.77 8.90
CA VAL A 220 -6.06 -3.21 9.25
C VAL A 220 -6.16 -2.95 10.75
N GLU A 221 -5.77 -3.93 11.57
CA GLU A 221 -5.78 -3.77 13.02
C GLU A 221 -4.91 -2.59 13.50
N ALA A 222 -3.69 -2.48 12.95
CA ALA A 222 -2.79 -1.38 13.28
C ALA A 222 -3.37 -0.02 12.87
N THR A 223 -3.99 0.06 11.69
CA THR A 223 -4.61 1.28 11.17
C THR A 223 -5.82 1.68 12.00
N LEU A 224 -6.69 0.74 12.34
CA LEU A 224 -7.86 1.02 13.18
C LEU A 224 -7.47 1.49 14.58
N LYS A 225 -6.34 1.01 15.12
CA LYS A 225 -5.75 1.47 16.40
C LYS A 225 -4.96 2.78 16.28
N GLY A 226 -4.84 3.38 15.09
CA GLY A 226 -4.10 4.63 14.87
C GLY A 226 -2.58 4.51 15.06
N LYS A 227 -1.99 3.32 14.85
CA LYS A 227 -0.54 3.15 14.91
C LYS A 227 0.16 3.92 13.78
N LYS A 228 1.22 4.66 14.09
CA LYS A 228 1.97 5.45 13.09
C LYS A 228 2.66 4.57 12.06
N VAL A 229 3.25 3.46 12.49
CA VAL A 229 3.94 2.49 11.63
C VAL A 229 3.51 1.07 12.03
N SER A 230 3.23 0.25 11.03
CA SER A 230 2.98 -1.18 11.17
C SER A 230 3.96 -1.96 10.30
N VAL A 231 4.72 -2.85 10.93
CA VAL A 231 5.53 -3.86 10.22
C VAL A 231 4.85 -5.20 10.47
N PRO A 232 4.06 -5.71 9.51
CA PRO A 232 3.38 -6.98 9.69
C PRO A 232 4.35 -8.15 9.89
N THR A 233 3.96 -9.09 10.75
CA THR A 233 4.67 -10.31 11.12
C THR A 233 5.93 -10.13 11.98
N LYS A 234 6.13 -11.06 12.91
CA LYS A 234 7.26 -11.03 13.87
C LYS A 234 8.63 -11.04 13.16
N THR A 235 8.75 -11.83 12.09
CA THR A 235 9.99 -11.93 11.30
C THR A 235 10.46 -10.56 10.82
N PHE A 236 9.57 -9.78 10.20
CA PHE A 236 9.93 -8.48 9.65
C PHE A 236 10.05 -7.39 10.72
N LYS A 237 9.36 -7.50 11.85
CA LYS A 237 9.60 -6.63 13.02
C LYS A 237 11.05 -6.73 13.51
N ILE A 238 11.58 -7.96 13.63
CA ILE A 238 12.95 -8.19 14.00
C ILE A 238 13.93 -7.65 12.94
N ILE A 239 13.70 -7.95 11.66
CA ILE A 239 14.54 -7.48 10.56
C ILE A 239 14.59 -5.94 10.55
N VAL A 240 13.44 -5.26 10.62
CA VAL A 240 13.39 -3.78 10.62
C VAL A 240 14.06 -3.22 11.87
N PHE A 241 13.93 -3.86 13.03
CA PHE A 241 14.65 -3.45 14.22
C PHE A 241 16.16 -3.52 14.00
N LEU A 242 16.67 -4.63 13.46
CA LEU A 242 18.10 -4.77 13.16
C LEU A 242 18.57 -3.75 12.12
N LEU A 243 17.79 -3.49 11.06
CA LEU A 243 18.10 -2.46 10.06
C LEU A 243 18.20 -1.05 10.65
N LYS A 244 17.51 -0.76 11.75
CA LYS A 244 17.55 0.54 12.42
C LYS A 244 18.73 0.72 13.37
N VAL A 245 19.22 -0.37 13.96
CA VAL A 245 20.25 -0.31 15.01
C VAL A 245 21.64 -0.74 14.54
N LEU A 246 21.72 -1.58 13.51
CA LEU A 246 23.01 -2.02 12.97
C LEU A 246 23.57 -1.00 11.96
N PRO A 247 24.89 -0.75 11.98
CA PRO A 247 25.55 0.04 10.95
C PRO A 247 25.27 -0.54 9.54
N HIS A 248 24.94 0.32 8.60
CA HIS A 248 24.67 -0.11 7.21
C HIS A 248 25.87 -0.80 6.54
N SER A 249 27.09 -0.57 7.01
CA SER A 249 28.30 -1.25 6.54
C SER A 249 28.29 -2.77 6.78
N LEU A 250 27.52 -3.26 7.75
CA LEU A 250 27.36 -4.70 8.02
C LEU A 250 26.31 -5.37 7.11
N PHE A 251 25.46 -4.57 6.47
CA PHE A 251 24.37 -5.08 5.66
C PHE A 251 24.80 -6.01 4.50
N PRO A 252 25.89 -5.76 3.75
CA PRO A 252 26.35 -6.65 2.69
C PRO A 252 26.60 -8.10 3.13
N LEU A 253 26.94 -8.31 4.42
CA LEU A 253 27.21 -9.65 4.96
C LEU A 253 25.94 -10.53 4.99
N PHE A 254 24.77 -9.91 5.13
CA PHE A 254 23.48 -10.61 5.26
C PHE A 254 22.59 -10.47 4.03
N SER A 255 22.83 -9.45 3.20
CA SER A 255 21.94 -9.05 2.10
C SER A 255 21.77 -10.13 1.04
N LYS A 256 22.83 -10.86 0.70
CA LYS A 256 22.78 -11.96 -0.28
C LYS A 256 21.77 -13.06 0.12
N ARG A 257 21.66 -13.36 1.42
CA ARG A 257 20.73 -14.37 1.93
C ARG A 257 19.31 -13.82 2.12
N LEU A 258 19.17 -12.57 2.59
CA LEU A 258 17.87 -11.98 2.98
C LEU A 258 17.16 -11.30 1.81
N ALA A 259 17.90 -10.87 0.80
CA ALA A 259 17.35 -10.16 -0.35
C ALA A 259 18.14 -10.49 -1.63
N PRO A 260 18.07 -11.77 -2.09
CA PRO A 260 18.83 -12.23 -3.25
C PRO A 260 18.48 -11.40 -4.50
N GLY A 261 19.48 -11.11 -5.32
CA GLY A 261 19.35 -10.31 -6.55
C GLY A 261 19.26 -8.79 -6.33
N ARG A 262 19.05 -8.31 -5.11
CA ARG A 262 18.89 -6.86 -4.85
C ARG A 262 20.17 -6.11 -4.55
N TYR A 263 21.20 -6.80 -4.05
CA TYR A 263 22.46 -6.20 -3.58
C TYR A 263 23.68 -6.83 -4.23
N GLU A 264 23.48 -7.68 -5.21
CA GLU A 264 24.57 -8.29 -5.97
C GLU A 264 25.05 -7.28 -7.03
N LYS A 265 26.36 -7.08 -7.12
CA LYS A 265 26.96 -6.36 -8.25
C LYS A 265 26.74 -7.22 -9.51
N LYS A 266 26.04 -6.68 -10.48
CA LYS A 266 25.96 -7.24 -11.84
C LYS A 266 27.16 -6.81 -12.64
#